data_d3bd54245fd2886e4bdbd649e6fc5f2f
#
_entry.id   d3bd54245fd2886e4bdbd649e6fc5f2f
#
_cell.length_a   1.000
_cell.length_b   1.000
_cell.length_c   1.000
_cell.angle_alpha   90.00
_cell.angle_beta   90.00
_cell.angle_gamma   90.00
#
_symmetry.space_group_name_H-M   'P 1'
#
loop_
_entity.id
_entity.type
_entity.pdbx_description
1 polymer ?
#
loop_
_entity_poly.entity_id
_entity_poly.type
_entity_poly.pdbx_seq_one_letter_code
_entity_poly.pdbx_strand_id
1 'polypeptide(L)'
;MKKILLPLFAAVICSSSAYSAAQDAEEVFFKKIEGQWTGPGEVVAGKYKGTRFTCTFSGVQEQTKVGMVLDGSCRVGIFSQSVKARVARIEKGYQGAFNNGAKADGMDIISGRISNKHMVFGLVRENINGTMTAHLADNDTMNITLSVKVSEDMIPVVGVKLKRNGKNAVQNTAQNDFQ
;
A
#
# COMPACT_ATOMS: atom_id res chain seq x y z
N MET A 1 -6.18 -67.90 26.98
CA MET A 1 -5.57 -67.12 25.90
C MET A 1 -6.34 -65.85 25.79
N LYS A 2 -5.79 -64.76 26.41
CA LYS A 2 -6.41 -63.40 26.39
C LYS A 2 -5.76 -62.57 25.27
N LYS A 3 -6.55 -62.20 24.25
CA LYS A 3 -6.10 -61.27 23.17
C LYS A 3 -6.28 -59.83 23.66
N ILE A 4 -5.16 -59.12 23.79
CA ILE A 4 -5.14 -57.70 24.11
C ILE A 4 -5.23 -56.92 22.79
N LEU A 5 -6.35 -56.21 22.55
CA LEU A 5 -6.47 -55.23 21.46
C LEU A 5 -5.86 -53.90 21.93
N LEU A 6 -4.83 -53.46 21.26
CA LEU A 6 -4.23 -52.13 21.42
C LEU A 6 -4.99 -51.11 20.54
N PRO A 7 -5.53 -50.00 21.04
CA PRO A 7 -6.11 -48.96 20.18
C PRO A 7 -5.02 -48.09 19.57
N LEU A 8 -5.02 -48.01 18.26
CA LEU A 8 -4.16 -47.12 17.48
C LEU A 8 -4.72 -45.70 17.57
N PHE A 9 -4.10 -44.82 18.39
CA PHE A 9 -4.43 -43.41 18.46
C PHE A 9 -3.75 -42.70 17.31
N ALA A 10 -4.52 -42.28 16.29
CA ALA A 10 -4.06 -41.46 15.20
C ALA A 10 -3.96 -40.00 15.72
N ALA A 11 -2.74 -39.46 15.84
CA ALA A 11 -2.50 -38.07 16.13
C ALA A 11 -2.77 -37.19 14.91
N VAL A 12 -3.89 -36.45 14.92
CA VAL A 12 -4.17 -35.38 13.95
C VAL A 12 -3.37 -34.16 14.35
N ILE A 13 -2.29 -33.90 13.61
CA ILE A 13 -1.45 -32.72 13.82
C ILE A 13 -2.12 -31.53 13.12
N CYS A 14 -2.63 -30.56 13.91
CA CYS A 14 -3.21 -29.31 13.45
C CYS A 14 -2.15 -28.41 12.79
N SER A 15 -2.26 -28.20 11.47
CA SER A 15 -1.42 -27.28 10.68
C SER A 15 -2.04 -25.87 10.53
N SER A 16 -2.63 -25.31 11.60
CA SER A 16 -3.33 -24.00 11.57
C SER A 16 -2.46 -22.79 11.90
N SER A 17 -1.19 -22.96 12.27
CA SER A 17 -0.37 -21.84 12.80
C SER A 17 0.20 -20.89 11.74
N ALA A 18 0.31 -21.27 10.48
CA ALA A 18 0.96 -20.44 9.45
C ALA A 18 0.08 -19.30 8.92
N TYR A 19 -1.21 -19.45 8.91
CA TYR A 19 -2.14 -18.42 8.44
C TYR A 19 -2.27 -17.25 9.41
N SER A 20 -2.22 -17.48 10.70
CA SER A 20 -2.29 -16.44 11.73
C SER A 20 -1.06 -15.52 11.68
N ALA A 21 0.14 -16.08 11.56
CA ALA A 21 1.38 -15.30 11.51
C ALA A 21 1.49 -14.40 10.26
N ALA A 22 0.93 -14.81 9.13
CA ALA A 22 0.91 -13.99 7.92
C ALA A 22 -0.07 -12.81 8.03
N GLN A 23 -1.23 -13.00 8.65
CA GLN A 23 -2.19 -11.94 8.91
C GLN A 23 -1.63 -10.88 9.85
N ASP A 24 -0.96 -11.29 10.92
CA ASP A 24 -0.31 -10.39 11.87
C ASP A 24 0.76 -9.53 11.20
N ALA A 25 1.55 -10.11 10.28
CA ALA A 25 2.60 -9.38 9.56
C ALA A 25 2.04 -8.30 8.61
N GLU A 26 0.92 -8.56 7.96
CA GLU A 26 0.25 -7.61 7.06
C GLU A 26 -0.40 -6.47 7.83
N GLU A 27 -1.09 -6.75 8.92
CA GLU A 27 -1.66 -5.73 9.81
C GLU A 27 -0.56 -4.85 10.41
N VAL A 28 0.54 -5.45 10.88
CA VAL A 28 1.72 -4.74 11.39
C VAL A 28 2.32 -3.84 10.31
N PHE A 29 2.36 -4.26 9.04
CA PHE A 29 2.83 -3.42 7.95
C PHE A 29 1.93 -2.19 7.75
N PHE A 30 0.61 -2.36 7.64
CA PHE A 30 -0.32 -1.24 7.50
C PHE A 30 -0.24 -0.27 8.67
N LYS A 31 -0.12 -0.78 9.90
CA LYS A 31 0.11 0.05 11.08
C LYS A 31 1.42 0.85 11.01
N LYS A 32 2.47 0.27 10.43
CA LYS A 32 3.76 0.97 10.24
C LYS A 32 3.67 2.09 9.21
N ILE A 33 2.82 1.99 8.20
CA ILE A 33 2.69 3.02 7.17
C ILE A 33 1.53 3.99 7.42
N GLU A 34 0.78 3.83 8.51
CA GLU A 34 -0.22 4.78 8.99
C GLU A 34 0.41 6.14 9.33
N GLY A 35 -0.34 7.23 9.11
CA GLY A 35 0.05 8.59 9.46
C GLY A 35 0.35 9.48 8.27
N GLN A 36 1.08 10.56 8.51
CA GLN A 36 1.36 11.61 7.53
C GLN A 36 2.74 11.39 6.87
N TRP A 37 2.76 11.51 5.55
CA TRP A 37 3.97 11.32 4.74
C TRP A 37 4.10 12.41 3.70
N THR A 38 5.31 12.94 3.52
CA THR A 38 5.60 13.96 2.50
C THR A 38 6.93 13.68 1.84
N GLY A 39 7.03 13.94 0.54
CA GLY A 39 8.30 13.82 -0.14
C GLY A 39 8.27 14.03 -1.64
N PRO A 40 9.47 14.14 -2.23
CA PRO A 40 9.63 14.32 -3.67
C PRO A 40 9.34 13.04 -4.45
N GLY A 41 8.87 13.24 -5.68
CA GLY A 41 8.75 12.21 -6.70
C GLY A 41 9.21 12.71 -8.06
N GLU A 42 9.40 11.78 -8.97
CA GLU A 42 9.79 12.05 -10.35
C GLU A 42 9.16 11.05 -11.31
N VAL A 43 8.77 11.53 -12.48
CA VAL A 43 8.42 10.70 -13.63
C VAL A 43 9.72 10.25 -14.30
N VAL A 44 10.04 8.95 -14.23
CA VAL A 44 11.34 8.42 -14.66
C VAL A 44 11.31 7.83 -16.07
N ALA A 45 10.11 7.66 -16.67
CA ALA A 45 9.97 7.20 -18.06
C ALA A 45 8.71 7.77 -18.73
N GLY A 46 8.63 7.64 -20.05
CA GLY A 46 7.51 8.08 -20.88
C GLY A 46 7.58 9.56 -21.28
N LYS A 47 6.46 10.09 -21.81
CA LYS A 47 6.35 11.45 -22.36
C LYS A 47 6.75 12.55 -21.37
N TYR A 48 6.49 12.35 -20.09
CA TYR A 48 6.71 13.33 -19.03
C TYR A 48 7.96 13.06 -18.19
N LYS A 49 8.89 12.25 -18.69
CA LYS A 49 10.16 11.94 -18.01
C LYS A 49 10.89 13.19 -17.57
N GLY A 50 11.38 13.21 -16.32
CA GLY A 50 12.07 14.33 -15.69
C GLY A 50 11.13 15.30 -14.97
N THR A 51 9.81 15.14 -15.06
CA THR A 51 8.87 15.95 -14.28
C THR A 51 9.00 15.61 -12.80
N ARG A 52 9.37 16.61 -12.00
CA ARG A 52 9.47 16.52 -10.55
C ARG A 52 8.22 17.05 -9.87
N PHE A 53 7.83 16.40 -8.79
CA PHE A 53 6.66 16.77 -8.01
C PHE A 53 6.91 16.49 -6.52
N THR A 54 6.03 17.01 -5.67
CA THR A 54 6.03 16.71 -4.24
C THR A 54 4.66 16.19 -3.84
N CYS A 55 4.64 15.07 -3.12
CA CYS A 55 3.41 14.48 -2.60
C CYS A 55 3.30 14.64 -1.09
N THR A 56 2.06 14.78 -0.62
CA THR A 56 1.69 14.68 0.80
C THR A 56 0.51 13.73 0.91
N PHE A 57 0.63 12.74 1.79
CA PHE A 57 -0.36 11.69 2.00
C PHE A 57 -0.69 11.54 3.48
N SER A 58 -1.94 11.20 3.76
CA SER A 58 -2.43 10.69 5.03
C SER A 58 -2.93 9.27 4.83
N GLY A 59 -2.36 8.31 5.55
CA GLY A 59 -2.79 6.92 5.57
C GLY A 59 -3.48 6.59 6.89
N VAL A 60 -4.65 5.95 6.83
CA VAL A 60 -5.35 5.40 7.98
C VAL A 60 -5.71 3.94 7.72
N GLN A 61 -5.66 3.11 8.76
CA GLN A 61 -6.06 1.71 8.64
C GLN A 61 -7.55 1.60 8.31
N GLU A 62 -7.90 0.58 7.54
CA GLU A 62 -9.29 0.19 7.32
C GLU A 62 -9.86 -0.40 8.63
N GLN A 63 -11.04 0.05 9.05
CA GLN A 63 -11.58 -0.32 10.37
C GLN A 63 -12.10 -1.76 10.45
N THR A 64 -12.56 -2.32 9.34
CA THR A 64 -13.27 -3.60 9.30
C THR A 64 -12.48 -4.73 8.65
N LYS A 65 -11.36 -4.41 8.02
CA LYS A 65 -10.51 -5.36 7.27
C LYS A 65 -9.04 -4.97 7.40
N VAL A 66 -8.15 -5.93 7.22
CA VAL A 66 -6.74 -5.64 7.04
C VAL A 66 -6.55 -4.86 5.75
N GLY A 67 -6.18 -3.59 5.86
CA GLY A 67 -6.11 -2.68 4.72
C GLY A 67 -5.83 -1.24 5.11
N MET A 68 -5.93 -0.34 4.12
CA MET A 68 -5.62 1.07 4.29
C MET A 68 -6.46 1.95 3.37
N VAL A 69 -6.79 3.12 3.87
CA VAL A 69 -7.27 4.27 3.10
C VAL A 69 -6.16 5.31 3.05
N LEU A 70 -5.80 5.75 1.87
CA LEU A 70 -4.83 6.81 1.62
C LEU A 70 -5.55 8.01 1.00
N ASP A 71 -5.31 9.19 1.54
CA ASP A 71 -5.78 10.47 0.98
C ASP A 71 -4.61 11.44 0.90
N GLY A 72 -4.54 12.21 -0.16
CA GLY A 72 -3.47 13.17 -0.33
C GLY A 72 -3.47 13.88 -1.67
N SER A 73 -2.33 14.51 -1.97
CA SER A 73 -2.12 15.19 -3.24
C SER A 73 -0.65 15.19 -3.65
N CYS A 74 -0.43 15.30 -4.95
CA CYS A 74 0.89 15.56 -5.53
C CYS A 74 0.87 16.88 -6.28
N ARG A 75 1.92 17.70 -6.15
CA ARG A 75 2.02 19.04 -6.73
C ARG A 75 3.20 19.15 -7.68
N VAL A 76 2.93 19.73 -8.86
CA VAL A 76 3.93 20.13 -9.86
C VAL A 76 3.82 21.65 -10.02
N GLY A 77 4.76 22.43 -9.52
CA GLY A 77 4.67 23.89 -9.51
C GLY A 77 3.41 24.38 -8.78
N ILE A 78 2.53 25.07 -9.49
CA ILE A 78 1.26 25.60 -8.96
C ILE A 78 0.10 24.60 -9.10
N PHE A 79 0.26 23.52 -9.86
CA PHE A 79 -0.79 22.51 -10.09
C PHE A 79 -0.75 21.44 -9.02
N SER A 80 -1.92 21.12 -8.47
CA SER A 80 -2.10 20.05 -7.48
C SER A 80 -3.09 19.02 -7.99
N GLN A 81 -2.72 17.75 -7.87
CA GLN A 81 -3.55 16.62 -8.23
C GLN A 81 -3.89 15.81 -6.98
N SER A 82 -5.16 15.65 -6.68
CA SER A 82 -5.62 14.79 -5.59
C SER A 82 -5.32 13.33 -5.91
N VAL A 83 -4.95 12.58 -4.87
CA VAL A 83 -4.67 11.14 -4.95
C VAL A 83 -5.36 10.46 -3.79
N LYS A 84 -6.23 9.50 -4.10
CA LYS A 84 -6.92 8.67 -3.12
C LYS A 84 -6.71 7.21 -3.45
N ALA A 85 -6.49 6.39 -2.45
CA ALA A 85 -6.44 4.95 -2.62
C ALA A 85 -7.15 4.25 -1.47
N ARG A 86 -7.77 3.15 -1.77
CA ARG A 86 -8.31 2.23 -0.78
C ARG A 86 -7.91 0.83 -1.18
N VAL A 87 -7.36 0.08 -0.23
CA VAL A 87 -7.00 -1.31 -0.40
C VAL A 87 -7.44 -2.10 0.82
N ALA A 88 -8.01 -3.26 0.59
CA ALA A 88 -8.40 -4.18 1.64
C ALA A 88 -8.05 -5.62 1.25
N ARG A 89 -7.72 -6.42 2.25
CA ARG A 89 -7.52 -7.85 2.10
C ARG A 89 -8.84 -8.54 1.80
N ILE A 90 -8.79 -9.48 0.86
CA ILE A 90 -9.86 -10.42 0.53
C ILE A 90 -9.35 -11.85 0.72
N GLU A 91 -10.18 -12.86 0.52
CA GLU A 91 -9.81 -14.27 0.68
C GLU A 91 -8.56 -14.67 -0.13
N LYS A 92 -8.40 -14.12 -1.33
CA LYS A 92 -7.26 -14.41 -2.22
C LYS A 92 -6.50 -13.13 -2.59
N GLY A 93 -5.76 -12.57 -1.62
CA GLY A 93 -4.90 -11.40 -1.84
C GLY A 93 -5.55 -10.07 -1.47
N TYR A 94 -5.45 -9.08 -2.34
CA TYR A 94 -5.90 -7.71 -2.09
C TYR A 94 -6.76 -7.19 -3.23
N GLN A 95 -7.73 -6.36 -2.89
CA GLN A 95 -8.57 -5.63 -3.82
C GLN A 95 -8.71 -4.18 -3.37
N GLY A 96 -8.87 -3.28 -4.34
CA GLY A 96 -9.07 -1.86 -4.06
C GLY A 96 -9.04 -1.01 -5.31
N ALA A 97 -8.97 0.29 -5.11
CA ALA A 97 -8.87 1.26 -6.17
C ALA A 97 -7.89 2.36 -5.81
N PHE A 98 -7.20 2.85 -6.82
CA PHE A 98 -6.33 4.02 -6.77
C PHE A 98 -6.92 5.07 -7.69
N ASN A 99 -7.35 6.21 -7.15
CA ASN A 99 -8.01 7.28 -7.87
C ASN A 99 -7.15 8.55 -7.81
N ASN A 100 -6.97 9.19 -8.94
CA ASN A 100 -6.21 10.44 -9.08
C ASN A 100 -7.09 11.71 -9.00
N GLY A 101 -8.32 11.60 -8.47
CA GLY A 101 -9.23 12.72 -8.28
C GLY A 101 -10.08 13.08 -9.50
N ALA A 102 -9.84 12.48 -10.68
CA ALA A 102 -10.73 12.59 -11.82
C ALA A 102 -11.85 11.53 -11.72
N LYS A 103 -13.08 11.91 -12.07
CA LYS A 103 -14.20 10.96 -12.14
C LYS A 103 -13.86 9.90 -13.20
N ALA A 104 -13.86 8.63 -12.82
CA ALA A 104 -13.61 7.46 -13.65
C ALA A 104 -12.14 7.19 -14.10
N ASP A 105 -11.15 7.90 -13.57
CA ASP A 105 -9.75 7.75 -13.99
C ASP A 105 -8.86 6.97 -12.98
N GLY A 106 -9.43 6.04 -12.24
CA GLY A 106 -8.72 5.20 -11.28
C GLY A 106 -8.03 3.99 -11.91
N MET A 107 -7.10 3.39 -11.16
CA MET A 107 -6.56 2.04 -11.41
C MET A 107 -7.11 1.10 -10.36
N ASP A 108 -7.51 -0.10 -10.77
CA ASP A 108 -7.96 -1.13 -9.84
C ASP A 108 -6.77 -1.90 -9.29
N ILE A 109 -6.78 -2.13 -7.98
CA ILE A 109 -5.88 -3.06 -7.31
C ILE A 109 -6.52 -4.43 -7.38
N ILE A 110 -5.90 -5.35 -8.11
CA ILE A 110 -6.45 -6.68 -8.41
C ILE A 110 -5.72 -7.82 -7.72
N SER A 111 -4.56 -7.53 -7.16
CA SER A 111 -3.72 -8.50 -6.46
C SER A 111 -2.77 -7.79 -5.51
N GLY A 112 -2.21 -8.52 -4.56
CA GLY A 112 -1.21 -7.94 -3.68
C GLY A 112 -0.48 -8.97 -2.84
N ARG A 113 0.70 -8.58 -2.41
CA ARG A 113 1.52 -9.30 -1.44
C ARG A 113 2.19 -8.29 -0.52
N ILE A 114 2.16 -8.57 0.77
CA ILE A 114 2.78 -7.74 1.80
C ILE A 114 3.72 -8.62 2.62
N SER A 115 4.86 -8.07 2.97
CA SER A 115 5.83 -8.62 3.90
C SER A 115 6.30 -7.51 4.85
N ASN A 116 7.17 -7.81 5.81
CA ASN A 116 7.54 -6.90 6.88
C ASN A 116 7.94 -5.46 6.47
N LYS A 117 8.51 -5.28 5.28
CA LYS A 117 8.99 -3.98 4.78
C LYS A 117 8.60 -3.70 3.34
N HIS A 118 7.94 -4.64 2.67
CA HIS A 118 7.62 -4.55 1.24
C HIS A 118 6.15 -4.80 1.01
N MET A 119 5.58 -4.02 0.12
CA MET A 119 4.24 -4.17 -0.42
C MET A 119 4.33 -4.14 -1.94
N VAL A 120 3.67 -5.07 -2.60
CA VAL A 120 3.54 -5.10 -4.06
C VAL A 120 2.07 -5.28 -4.38
N PHE A 121 1.51 -4.38 -5.18
CA PHE A 121 0.16 -4.48 -5.71
C PHE A 121 0.16 -4.54 -7.23
N GLY A 122 -0.63 -5.45 -7.80
CA GLY A 122 -0.97 -5.46 -9.21
C GLY A 122 -2.07 -4.44 -9.50
N LEU A 123 -1.84 -3.63 -10.52
CA LEU A 123 -2.71 -2.54 -10.94
C LEU A 123 -3.21 -2.80 -12.35
N VAL A 124 -4.50 -2.54 -12.59
CA VAL A 124 -5.11 -2.64 -13.92
C VAL A 124 -5.98 -1.42 -14.18
N ARG A 125 -5.94 -0.91 -15.40
CA ARG A 125 -6.87 0.07 -15.93
C ARG A 125 -7.02 -0.16 -17.44
N GLU A 126 -8.21 -0.56 -17.86
CA GLU A 126 -8.47 -0.90 -19.26
C GLU A 126 -7.41 -1.89 -19.79
N ASN A 127 -6.58 -1.46 -20.74
CA ASN A 127 -5.50 -2.24 -21.33
C ASN A 127 -4.12 -2.01 -20.68
N ILE A 128 -4.06 -1.21 -19.61
CA ILE A 128 -2.82 -0.90 -18.90
C ILE A 128 -2.70 -1.83 -17.68
N ASN A 129 -1.65 -2.64 -17.68
CA ASN A 129 -1.25 -3.44 -16.54
C ASN A 129 -0.02 -2.81 -15.89
N GLY A 130 0.03 -2.80 -14.57
CA GLY A 130 1.13 -2.22 -13.85
C GLY A 130 1.32 -2.82 -12.47
N THR A 131 2.33 -2.35 -11.78
CA THR A 131 2.57 -2.67 -10.37
C THR A 131 2.89 -1.41 -9.59
N MET A 132 2.47 -1.39 -8.33
CA MET A 132 2.96 -0.47 -7.33
C MET A 132 3.75 -1.25 -6.30
N THR A 133 4.99 -0.83 -6.06
CA THR A 133 5.80 -1.35 -4.97
C THR A 133 6.02 -0.27 -3.93
N ALA A 134 5.92 -0.60 -2.66
CA ALA A 134 6.33 0.26 -1.56
C ALA A 134 7.33 -0.47 -0.67
N HIS A 135 8.41 0.20 -0.30
CA HIS A 135 9.47 -0.32 0.56
C HIS A 135 9.76 0.64 1.69
N LEU A 136 9.61 0.17 2.93
CA LEU A 136 10.07 0.87 4.12
C LEU A 136 11.58 0.67 4.27
N ALA A 137 12.37 1.69 3.93
CA ALA A 137 13.81 1.68 4.15
C ALA A 137 14.13 1.70 5.65
N ASP A 138 13.37 2.49 6.40
CA ASP A 138 13.36 2.60 7.86
C ASP A 138 11.93 2.96 8.34
N ASN A 139 11.76 3.29 9.63
CA ASN A 139 10.44 3.64 10.19
C ASN A 139 9.86 4.96 9.64
N ASP A 140 10.71 5.82 9.09
CA ASP A 140 10.35 7.19 8.68
C ASP A 140 10.63 7.46 7.19
N THR A 141 11.07 6.43 6.44
CA THR A 141 11.36 6.55 5.01
C THR A 141 10.67 5.44 4.24
N MET A 142 9.85 5.82 3.26
CA MET A 142 9.15 4.90 2.37
C MET A 142 9.45 5.28 0.91
N ASN A 143 9.90 4.30 0.13
CA ASN A 143 10.09 4.44 -1.31
C ASN A 143 8.95 3.75 -2.04
N ILE A 144 8.31 4.46 -2.98
CA ILE A 144 7.23 3.94 -3.81
C ILE A 144 7.68 3.97 -5.27
N THR A 145 7.43 2.90 -6.00
CA THR A 145 7.65 2.83 -7.45
C THR A 145 6.37 2.35 -8.12
N LEU A 146 5.94 3.09 -9.15
CA LEU A 146 4.92 2.65 -10.09
C LEU A 146 5.61 2.18 -11.38
N SER A 147 5.25 1.00 -11.83
CA SER A 147 5.75 0.42 -13.09
C SER A 147 4.57 0.03 -13.98
N VAL A 148 4.77 0.10 -15.29
CA VAL A 148 3.78 -0.28 -16.31
C VAL A 148 4.36 -1.42 -17.13
N LYS A 149 3.54 -2.42 -17.45
CA LYS A 149 3.93 -3.50 -18.35
C LYS A 149 3.95 -2.99 -19.79
N VAL A 150 5.13 -3.10 -20.42
CA VAL A 150 5.34 -2.79 -21.84
C VAL A 150 5.94 -4.04 -22.48
N SER A 151 5.18 -4.69 -23.35
CA SER A 151 5.51 -6.04 -23.85
C SER A 151 5.67 -7.02 -22.69
N GLU A 152 6.83 -7.61 -22.48
CA GLU A 152 7.09 -8.54 -21.38
C GLU A 152 7.79 -7.89 -20.16
N ASP A 153 8.16 -6.60 -20.26
CA ASP A 153 8.94 -5.90 -19.26
C ASP A 153 8.09 -5.01 -18.36
N MET A 154 8.45 -4.93 -17.08
CA MET A 154 7.90 -3.96 -16.13
C MET A 154 8.79 -2.72 -16.09
N ILE A 155 8.34 -1.64 -16.72
CA ILE A 155 9.10 -0.39 -16.84
C ILE A 155 8.70 0.56 -15.70
N PRO A 156 9.61 0.96 -14.80
CA PRO A 156 9.36 2.00 -13.82
C PRO A 156 9.01 3.32 -14.51
N VAL A 157 7.87 3.92 -14.13
CA VAL A 157 7.40 5.18 -14.71
C VAL A 157 7.36 6.32 -13.70
N VAL A 158 7.17 6.02 -12.42
CA VAL A 158 7.15 6.99 -11.33
C VAL A 158 7.90 6.46 -10.13
N GLY A 159 8.75 7.29 -9.54
CA GLY A 159 9.40 7.05 -8.26
C GLY A 159 9.03 8.14 -7.25
N VAL A 160 8.75 7.77 -5.99
CA VAL A 160 8.45 8.71 -4.90
C VAL A 160 9.22 8.28 -3.67
N LYS A 161 9.90 9.24 -3.00
CA LYS A 161 10.57 9.01 -1.73
C LYS A 161 9.89 9.84 -0.64
N LEU A 162 9.15 9.19 0.21
CA LEU A 162 8.38 9.81 1.28
C LEU A 162 9.14 9.77 2.61
N LYS A 163 8.99 10.83 3.37
CA LYS A 163 9.39 10.95 4.77
C LYS A 163 8.15 11.09 5.63
N ARG A 164 8.17 10.45 6.79
CA ARG A 164 7.11 10.63 7.79
C ARG A 164 7.18 12.03 8.37
N ASN A 165 6.05 12.71 8.40
CA ASN A 165 5.93 13.97 9.14
C ASN A 165 5.89 13.65 10.64
N GLY A 166 6.73 14.32 11.44
CA GLY A 166 6.72 14.16 12.89
C GLY A 166 5.33 14.47 13.49
N LYS A 167 5.05 13.92 14.67
CA LYS A 167 3.76 14.03 15.38
C LYS A 167 3.29 15.49 15.67
N ASN A 168 4.09 16.51 15.36
CA ASN A 168 3.82 17.90 15.68
C ASN A 168 3.04 18.67 14.58
N ALA A 169 2.68 18.05 13.46
CA ALA A 169 1.97 18.73 12.38
C ALA A 169 0.44 18.84 12.58
N VAL A 170 -0.12 18.15 13.58
CA VAL A 170 -1.58 18.09 13.79
C VAL A 170 -2.12 19.22 14.69
N GLN A 171 -1.26 20.00 15.37
CA GLN A 171 -1.71 21.01 16.34
C GLN A 171 -1.84 22.45 15.82
N ASN A 172 -1.42 22.76 14.58
CA ASN A 172 -1.42 24.16 14.11
C ASN A 172 -2.63 24.57 13.25
N THR A 173 -3.57 23.68 12.97
CA THR A 173 -4.75 24.04 12.14
C THR A 173 -6.00 24.36 12.97
N ALA A 174 -6.02 24.07 14.26
CA ALA A 174 -7.20 24.25 15.12
C ALA A 174 -7.20 25.56 15.95
N GLN A 175 -6.22 26.44 15.80
CA GLN A 175 -6.10 27.62 16.67
C GLN A 175 -6.31 28.99 15.97
N ASN A 176 -6.61 29.02 14.68
CA ASN A 176 -6.80 30.31 13.96
C ASN A 176 -8.27 30.65 13.63
N ASP A 177 -9.26 29.92 14.13
CA ASP A 177 -10.67 30.23 13.84
C ASP A 177 -11.43 30.88 15.02
N PHE A 178 -10.72 31.44 16.01
CA PHE A 178 -11.34 32.25 17.08
C PHE A 178 -10.51 33.50 17.35
N GLN A 179 -10.62 34.53 16.46
CA GLN A 179 -10.50 35.94 16.81
C GLN A 179 -11.27 36.77 15.79
#